data_54850dfa595e30eb5a6bc87af2573b32
#
_entry.id   54850dfa595e30eb5a6bc87af2573b32
#
_cell.length_a   1.000
_cell.length_b   1.000
_cell.length_c   1.000
_cell.angle_alpha   90.00
_cell.angle_beta   90.00
_cell.angle_gamma   90.00
#
_symmetry.space_group_name_H-M   'P 1'
#
loop_
_entity.id
_entity.type
_entity.pdbx_description
1 polymer ?
#
loop_
_entity_poly.entity_id
_entity_poly.type
_entity_poly.pdbx_seq_one_letter_code
_entity_poly.pdbx_strand_id
1 'polypeptide(L)'
;MIKFDNKLEIRYSFNDKSAYMDAWIKHRCEKEILSMLRVLADLLDVKMTAHCEPFSQEGGYRVVWPIAGESTRSISVVLNILMQVLTRPTLSVGGQPLVDRTNSDEENMQKEISLLKRSLKLKQAGALIPRELVELLASWPKFCKYKSNFYEALRGYPKVTKINVRELNENNRSRSGSLEVKREQFDYFILRSDDLPTIKDNKATIEIISPVLKDSRYRWKGIYNKGGETIDFYMCDEDFKKQMFDEKISFTSGMCIDCVLEIARKLSELGETINISYTVTTVIRTRFDKLEIVTPQGKRHLRKLEAEKKQLTLDLFG
;
A
#
# COMPACT_ATOMS: atom_id res chain seq x y z
N MET A 1 -16.30 20.17 -31.39
CA MET A 1 -16.22 20.27 -29.93
C MET A 1 -16.29 18.84 -29.37
N ILE A 2 -15.26 18.35 -28.70
CA ILE A 2 -15.27 17.00 -28.12
C ILE A 2 -16.26 17.02 -26.97
N LYS A 3 -17.29 16.17 -27.00
CA LYS A 3 -18.21 15.99 -25.89
C LYS A 3 -17.66 14.93 -24.96
N PHE A 4 -17.58 15.23 -23.68
CA PHE A 4 -17.16 14.32 -22.64
C PHE A 4 -18.38 13.83 -21.86
N ASP A 5 -18.70 12.55 -22.00
CA ASP A 5 -19.87 11.94 -21.35
C ASP A 5 -19.68 11.77 -19.84
N ASN A 6 -18.45 11.65 -19.38
CA ASN A 6 -18.12 11.49 -17.96
C ASN A 6 -17.17 12.60 -17.52
N LYS A 7 -17.47 13.20 -16.38
CA LYS A 7 -16.61 14.19 -15.74
C LYS A 7 -16.54 13.89 -14.23
N LEU A 8 -15.35 13.97 -13.68
CA LEU A 8 -15.14 13.94 -12.23
C LEU A 8 -15.16 15.38 -11.70
N GLU A 9 -15.96 15.64 -10.70
CA GLU A 9 -16.00 16.93 -10.00
C GLU A 9 -15.60 16.75 -8.55
N ILE A 10 -14.70 17.64 -8.08
CA ILE A 10 -14.45 17.85 -6.66
C ILE A 10 -14.72 19.32 -6.34
N ARG A 11 -15.59 19.53 -5.37
CA ARG A 11 -15.93 20.85 -4.86
C ARG A 11 -15.39 21.00 -3.43
N TYR A 12 -14.61 22.04 -3.24
CA TYR A 12 -14.09 22.47 -1.93
C TYR A 12 -14.96 23.62 -1.43
N SER A 13 -15.66 23.42 -0.32
CA SER A 13 -16.44 24.48 0.34
C SER A 13 -15.55 25.22 1.31
N PHE A 14 -15.65 26.55 1.34
CA PHE A 14 -14.82 27.41 2.17
C PHE A 14 -15.60 28.01 3.33
N ASN A 15 -14.90 28.40 4.38
CA ASN A 15 -15.46 29.17 5.51
C ASN A 15 -15.62 30.66 5.19
N ASP A 16 -15.14 31.12 4.05
CA ASP A 16 -15.27 32.48 3.54
C ASP A 16 -16.05 32.48 2.20
N LYS A 17 -16.37 33.69 1.68
CA LYS A 17 -17.09 33.85 0.41
C LYS A 17 -16.19 33.82 -0.82
N SER A 18 -14.90 33.53 -0.67
CA SER A 18 -13.96 33.54 -1.79
C SER A 18 -14.18 32.36 -2.73
N ALA A 19 -13.72 32.50 -3.95
CA ALA A 19 -13.77 31.48 -5.00
C ALA A 19 -12.37 30.99 -5.45
N TYR A 20 -11.34 31.24 -4.63
CA TYR A 20 -9.96 30.88 -4.97
C TYR A 20 -9.33 30.01 -3.90
N MET A 21 -8.50 29.08 -4.34
CA MET A 21 -7.72 28.15 -3.52
C MET A 21 -6.24 28.41 -3.72
N ASP A 22 -5.45 28.17 -2.68
CA ASP A 22 -3.99 28.21 -2.79
C ASP A 22 -3.51 27.24 -3.87
N ALA A 23 -2.62 27.71 -4.76
CA ALA A 23 -2.17 26.95 -5.93
C ALA A 23 -1.38 25.69 -5.55
N TRP A 24 -0.58 25.75 -4.48
CA TRP A 24 0.21 24.62 -4.01
C TRP A 24 -0.67 23.52 -3.38
N ILE A 25 -1.66 23.94 -2.58
CA ILE A 25 -2.63 23.02 -1.99
C ILE A 25 -3.47 22.36 -3.08
N LYS A 26 -3.96 23.17 -4.04
CA LYS A 26 -4.68 22.66 -5.23
C LYS A 26 -3.86 21.61 -5.96
N HIS A 27 -2.60 21.93 -6.30
CA HIS A 27 -1.71 21.03 -7.04
C HIS A 27 -1.47 19.71 -6.29
N ARG A 28 -1.20 19.78 -4.97
CA ARG A 28 -1.05 18.58 -4.13
C ARG A 28 -2.31 17.72 -4.17
N CYS A 29 -3.48 18.31 -3.99
CA CYS A 29 -4.75 17.58 -4.03
C CYS A 29 -5.00 16.94 -5.40
N GLU A 30 -4.80 17.67 -6.49
CA GLU A 30 -5.00 17.17 -7.85
C GLU A 30 -4.07 16.00 -8.18
N LYS A 31 -2.79 16.10 -7.80
CA LYS A 31 -1.80 15.04 -7.98
C LYS A 31 -2.28 13.72 -7.37
N GLU A 32 -2.74 13.73 -6.13
CA GLU A 32 -3.16 12.52 -5.42
C GLU A 32 -4.42 11.90 -6.05
N ILE A 33 -5.40 12.73 -6.44
CA ILE A 33 -6.63 12.27 -7.11
C ILE A 33 -6.30 11.64 -8.47
N LEU A 34 -5.50 12.31 -9.28
CA LEU A 34 -5.13 11.81 -10.61
C LEU A 34 -4.25 10.55 -10.52
N SER A 35 -3.44 10.44 -9.47
CA SER A 35 -2.66 9.22 -9.20
C SER A 35 -3.57 8.04 -8.87
N MET A 36 -4.56 8.22 -7.99
CA MET A 36 -5.55 7.19 -7.70
C MET A 36 -6.35 6.80 -8.95
N LEU A 37 -6.77 7.80 -9.74
CA LEU A 37 -7.52 7.58 -10.97
C LEU A 37 -6.74 6.73 -11.98
N ARG A 38 -5.45 7.04 -12.17
CA ARG A 38 -4.55 6.28 -13.06
C ARG A 38 -4.40 4.84 -12.59
N VAL A 39 -4.11 4.64 -11.30
CA VAL A 39 -3.96 3.28 -10.75
C VAL A 39 -5.24 2.46 -10.94
N LEU A 40 -6.43 3.05 -10.72
CA LEU A 40 -7.70 2.34 -10.95
C LEU A 40 -7.92 2.02 -12.43
N ALA A 41 -7.59 2.95 -13.33
CA ALA A 41 -7.70 2.72 -14.77
C ALA A 41 -6.80 1.55 -15.21
N ASP A 42 -5.54 1.53 -14.75
CA ASP A 42 -4.58 0.45 -15.04
C ASP A 42 -5.06 -0.88 -14.43
N LEU A 43 -5.50 -0.88 -13.17
CA LEU A 43 -6.01 -2.08 -12.50
C LEU A 43 -7.22 -2.69 -13.23
N LEU A 44 -8.09 -1.87 -13.82
CA LEU A 44 -9.31 -2.31 -14.51
C LEU A 44 -9.13 -2.45 -16.02
N ASP A 45 -7.93 -2.19 -16.54
CA ASP A 45 -7.63 -2.22 -17.98
C ASP A 45 -8.57 -1.27 -18.78
N VAL A 46 -8.81 -0.07 -18.23
CA VAL A 46 -9.66 0.94 -18.82
C VAL A 46 -8.81 2.06 -19.40
N LYS A 47 -8.76 2.17 -20.71
CA LYS A 47 -8.06 3.26 -21.40
C LYS A 47 -8.85 4.55 -21.28
N MET A 48 -8.29 5.54 -20.60
CA MET A 48 -8.89 6.83 -20.40
C MET A 48 -7.86 7.93 -20.22
N THR A 49 -8.27 9.16 -20.53
CA THR A 49 -7.47 10.39 -20.33
C THR A 49 -8.30 11.43 -19.61
N ALA A 50 -7.69 12.07 -18.60
CA ALA A 50 -8.30 13.16 -17.87
C ALA A 50 -7.85 14.50 -18.49
N HIS A 51 -8.80 15.41 -18.70
CA HIS A 51 -8.57 16.75 -19.21
C HIS A 51 -8.92 17.77 -18.12
N CYS A 52 -8.37 19.00 -18.22
CA CYS A 52 -8.75 20.09 -17.36
C CYS A 52 -9.81 20.98 -18.04
N GLU A 53 -10.87 21.29 -17.33
CA GLU A 53 -11.88 22.26 -17.79
C GLU A 53 -11.71 23.54 -16.95
N PRO A 54 -11.50 24.73 -17.57
CA PRO A 54 -11.46 25.97 -16.84
C PRO A 54 -12.85 26.25 -16.25
N PHE A 55 -12.93 26.47 -14.94
CA PHE A 55 -14.19 26.69 -14.27
C PHE A 55 -14.11 27.80 -13.24
N SER A 56 -15.07 28.71 -13.27
CA SER A 56 -15.26 29.77 -12.29
C SER A 56 -16.67 29.70 -11.72
N GLN A 57 -16.80 29.61 -10.38
CA GLN A 57 -18.11 29.67 -9.71
C GLN A 57 -17.98 30.26 -8.31
N GLU A 58 -18.97 31.06 -7.91
CA GLU A 58 -19.05 31.66 -6.58
C GLU A 58 -19.31 30.60 -5.48
N GLY A 59 -18.79 30.83 -4.28
CA GLY A 59 -19.07 30.04 -3.07
C GLY A 59 -18.25 28.80 -2.84
N GLY A 60 -16.99 28.80 -3.24
CA GLY A 60 -16.03 27.71 -3.06
C GLY A 60 -15.17 27.48 -4.30
N TYR A 61 -14.27 26.52 -4.24
CA TYR A 61 -13.40 26.16 -5.35
C TYR A 61 -13.85 24.83 -5.95
N ARG A 62 -13.96 24.78 -7.26
CA ARG A 62 -14.45 23.61 -8.01
C ARG A 62 -13.43 23.19 -9.04
N VAL A 63 -13.09 21.90 -9.06
CA VAL A 63 -12.27 21.30 -10.10
C VAL A 63 -13.10 20.29 -10.85
N VAL A 64 -13.05 20.34 -12.16
CA VAL A 64 -13.74 19.40 -13.05
C VAL A 64 -12.73 18.81 -14.02
N TRP A 65 -12.68 17.48 -14.07
CA TRP A 65 -11.90 16.74 -15.05
C TRP A 65 -12.85 16.01 -16.00
N PRO A 66 -13.02 16.51 -17.24
CA PRO A 66 -13.60 15.73 -18.33
C PRO A 66 -12.75 14.51 -18.62
N ILE A 67 -13.40 13.34 -18.71
CA ILE A 67 -12.70 12.07 -18.94
C ILE A 67 -13.07 11.54 -20.31
N ALA A 68 -12.06 11.34 -21.18
CA ALA A 68 -12.20 10.70 -22.47
C ALA A 68 -11.74 9.25 -22.41
N GLY A 69 -12.38 8.37 -23.19
CA GLY A 69 -11.99 6.96 -23.31
C GLY A 69 -12.98 6.16 -24.15
N GLU A 70 -12.71 4.88 -24.31
CA GLU A 70 -13.44 4.01 -25.23
C GLU A 70 -14.88 3.67 -24.77
N SER A 71 -15.15 3.72 -23.46
CA SER A 71 -16.43 3.29 -22.89
C SER A 71 -16.86 4.20 -21.75
N THR A 72 -17.92 4.99 -21.97
CA THR A 72 -18.58 5.82 -20.94
C THR A 72 -18.90 5.01 -19.69
N ARG A 73 -19.35 3.77 -19.86
CA ARG A 73 -19.71 2.89 -18.73
C ARG A 73 -18.50 2.45 -17.91
N SER A 74 -17.42 2.02 -18.59
CA SER A 74 -16.20 1.60 -17.90
C SER A 74 -15.58 2.76 -17.14
N ILE A 75 -15.60 3.96 -17.73
CA ILE A 75 -15.17 5.20 -17.05
C ILE A 75 -16.05 5.47 -15.83
N SER A 76 -17.38 5.38 -15.95
CA SER A 76 -18.28 5.58 -14.82
C SER A 76 -18.01 4.61 -13.67
N VAL A 77 -17.70 3.34 -13.95
CA VAL A 77 -17.30 2.36 -12.92
C VAL A 77 -16.01 2.78 -12.22
N VAL A 78 -14.99 3.19 -12.97
CA VAL A 78 -13.72 3.69 -12.40
C VAL A 78 -13.97 4.90 -11.50
N LEU A 79 -14.76 5.88 -11.98
CA LEU A 79 -15.08 7.09 -11.20
C LEU A 79 -15.86 6.77 -9.92
N ASN A 80 -16.83 5.86 -10.00
CA ASN A 80 -17.60 5.44 -8.81
C ASN A 80 -16.73 4.72 -7.78
N ILE A 81 -15.80 3.87 -8.19
CA ILE A 81 -14.83 3.24 -7.28
C ILE A 81 -13.95 4.31 -6.65
N LEU A 82 -13.39 5.22 -7.46
CA LEU A 82 -12.56 6.32 -6.97
C LEU A 82 -13.29 7.15 -5.90
N MET A 83 -14.53 7.57 -6.19
CA MET A 83 -15.35 8.36 -5.27
C MET A 83 -15.55 7.64 -3.94
N GLN A 84 -15.91 6.35 -3.98
CA GLN A 84 -16.12 5.54 -2.79
C GLN A 84 -14.82 5.32 -2.01
N VAL A 85 -13.70 5.02 -2.68
CA VAL A 85 -12.39 4.85 -2.04
C VAL A 85 -11.91 6.14 -1.40
N LEU A 86 -12.04 7.28 -2.10
CA LEU A 86 -11.62 8.59 -1.60
C LEU A 86 -12.39 9.02 -0.35
N THR A 87 -13.68 8.71 -0.28
CA THR A 87 -14.55 9.12 0.82
C THR A 87 -14.69 8.09 1.94
N ARG A 88 -14.00 6.95 1.83
CA ARG A 88 -13.98 5.91 2.87
C ARG A 88 -12.79 6.13 3.81
N PRO A 89 -13.02 6.23 5.13
CA PRO A 89 -11.93 6.39 6.10
C PRO A 89 -10.85 5.31 6.00
N THR A 90 -9.61 5.68 6.29
CA THR A 90 -8.45 4.77 6.32
C THR A 90 -8.24 4.19 7.71
N LEU A 91 -8.65 4.94 8.76
CA LEU A 91 -8.50 4.57 10.16
C LEU A 91 -9.84 4.17 10.76
N SER A 92 -9.84 3.19 11.65
CA SER A 92 -10.99 2.91 12.52
C SER A 92 -11.19 4.05 13.53
N VAL A 93 -12.38 4.13 14.12
CA VAL A 93 -12.72 5.12 15.17
C VAL A 93 -11.76 5.07 16.37
N GLY A 94 -11.03 3.98 16.58
CA GLY A 94 -9.97 3.83 17.58
C GLY A 94 -8.57 4.24 17.13
N GLY A 95 -8.42 4.73 15.90
CA GLY A 95 -7.13 5.19 15.35
C GLY A 95 -6.15 4.07 15.03
N GLN A 96 -6.58 2.82 15.02
CA GLN A 96 -5.77 1.72 14.51
C GLN A 96 -5.82 1.69 12.98
N PRO A 97 -4.71 1.38 12.30
CA PRO A 97 -4.73 1.15 10.86
C PRO A 97 -5.75 0.05 10.54
N LEU A 98 -6.60 0.27 9.54
CA LEU A 98 -7.58 -0.73 9.10
C LEU A 98 -6.93 -1.96 8.43
N VAL A 99 -5.59 -2.06 8.43
CA VAL A 99 -4.92 -3.03 7.57
C VAL A 99 -3.76 -3.73 8.26
N ASP A 100 -4.05 -4.89 8.77
CA ASP A 100 -3.11 -6.01 8.74
C ASP A 100 -3.51 -6.88 7.53
N ARG A 101 -2.93 -6.58 6.34
CA ARG A 101 -3.25 -7.35 5.14
C ARG A 101 -2.51 -8.67 5.15
N THR A 102 -3.29 -9.73 5.05
CA THR A 102 -2.78 -11.07 4.79
C THR A 102 -2.57 -11.28 3.29
N ASN A 103 -1.76 -12.25 2.89
CA ASN A 103 -1.62 -12.64 1.48
C ASN A 103 -2.99 -13.00 0.87
N SER A 104 -3.94 -13.50 1.68
CA SER A 104 -5.31 -13.81 1.25
C SER A 104 -6.10 -12.58 0.81
N ASP A 105 -5.86 -11.39 1.40
CA ASP A 105 -6.55 -10.16 1.00
C ASP A 105 -6.06 -9.68 -0.38
N GLU A 106 -4.80 -9.89 -0.68
CA GLU A 106 -4.21 -9.54 -1.97
C GLU A 106 -4.72 -10.47 -3.08
N GLU A 107 -4.81 -11.77 -2.81
CA GLU A 107 -5.42 -12.76 -3.72
C GLU A 107 -6.90 -12.48 -3.96
N ASN A 108 -7.68 -12.16 -2.92
CA ASN A 108 -9.09 -11.80 -3.02
C ASN A 108 -9.28 -10.52 -3.83
N MET A 109 -8.46 -9.49 -3.62
CA MET A 109 -8.49 -8.27 -4.40
C MET A 109 -8.25 -8.55 -5.90
N GLN A 110 -7.25 -9.37 -6.24
CA GLN A 110 -6.95 -9.73 -7.62
C GLN A 110 -8.10 -10.53 -8.27
N LYS A 111 -8.74 -11.41 -7.50
CA LYS A 111 -9.91 -12.17 -7.94
C LYS A 111 -11.08 -11.24 -8.28
N GLU A 112 -11.44 -10.32 -7.37
CA GLU A 112 -12.54 -9.36 -7.59
C GLU A 112 -12.24 -8.41 -8.76
N ILE A 113 -11.01 -7.93 -8.90
CA ILE A 113 -10.58 -7.13 -10.06
C ILE A 113 -10.77 -7.94 -11.35
N SER A 114 -10.39 -9.21 -11.37
CA SER A 114 -10.51 -10.07 -12.55
C SER A 114 -11.98 -10.29 -12.96
N LEU A 115 -12.86 -10.50 -11.98
CA LEU A 115 -14.30 -10.63 -12.20
C LEU A 115 -14.90 -9.33 -12.76
N LEU A 116 -14.53 -8.18 -12.20
CA LEU A 116 -15.01 -6.89 -12.67
C LEU A 116 -14.51 -6.58 -14.09
N LYS A 117 -13.24 -6.84 -14.39
CA LYS A 117 -12.70 -6.73 -15.77
C LYS A 117 -13.51 -7.54 -16.76
N ARG A 118 -13.82 -8.79 -16.42
CA ARG A 118 -14.62 -9.68 -17.28
C ARG A 118 -16.02 -9.11 -17.52
N SER A 119 -16.69 -8.62 -16.48
CA SER A 119 -18.03 -8.04 -16.58
C SER A 119 -18.04 -6.75 -17.43
N LEU A 120 -16.98 -5.92 -17.33
CA LEU A 120 -16.81 -4.73 -18.17
C LEU A 120 -16.63 -5.10 -19.65
N LYS A 121 -15.79 -6.10 -19.94
CA LYS A 121 -15.55 -6.59 -21.32
C LYS A 121 -16.81 -7.17 -21.97
N LEU A 122 -17.63 -7.91 -21.20
CA LEU A 122 -18.87 -8.53 -21.69
C LEU A 122 -20.04 -7.54 -21.84
N LYS A 123 -19.84 -6.25 -21.54
CA LYS A 123 -20.87 -5.20 -21.59
C LYS A 123 -22.17 -5.57 -20.85
N GLN A 124 -22.09 -6.41 -19.83
CA GLN A 124 -23.25 -6.85 -19.07
C GLN A 124 -23.96 -5.67 -18.40
N ALA A 125 -25.28 -5.58 -18.58
CA ALA A 125 -26.09 -4.56 -17.93
C ALA A 125 -26.02 -4.76 -16.40
N GLY A 126 -25.65 -3.69 -15.65
CA GLY A 126 -25.64 -3.73 -14.18
C GLY A 126 -24.41 -4.36 -13.55
N ALA A 127 -23.19 -4.14 -14.10
CA ALA A 127 -21.98 -4.46 -13.35
C ALA A 127 -22.01 -3.69 -12.02
N LEU A 128 -22.56 -4.33 -10.98
CA LEU A 128 -22.51 -3.85 -9.62
C LEU A 128 -21.03 -3.84 -9.18
N ILE A 129 -20.59 -2.72 -8.64
CA ILE A 129 -19.27 -2.63 -8.03
C ILE A 129 -19.34 -3.44 -6.73
N PRO A 130 -18.56 -4.52 -6.59
CA PRO A 130 -18.58 -5.30 -5.36
C PRO A 130 -18.15 -4.42 -4.18
N ARG A 131 -18.95 -4.40 -3.12
CA ARG A 131 -18.62 -3.64 -1.91
C ARG A 131 -17.29 -4.07 -1.32
N GLU A 132 -17.02 -5.38 -1.35
CA GLU A 132 -15.78 -5.99 -0.91
C GLU A 132 -14.56 -5.46 -1.67
N LEU A 133 -14.67 -5.29 -3.00
CA LEU A 133 -13.60 -4.69 -3.79
C LEU A 133 -13.28 -3.25 -3.36
N VAL A 134 -14.32 -2.44 -3.11
CA VAL A 134 -14.13 -1.07 -2.62
C VAL A 134 -13.45 -1.07 -1.24
N GLU A 135 -13.81 -2.00 -0.37
CA GLU A 135 -13.20 -2.16 0.96
C GLU A 135 -11.72 -2.54 0.84
N LEU A 136 -11.42 -3.53 0.02
CA LEU A 136 -10.06 -3.97 -0.24
C LEU A 136 -9.19 -2.85 -0.86
N LEU A 137 -9.72 -2.12 -1.85
CA LEU A 137 -9.02 -0.99 -2.46
C LEU A 137 -8.85 0.18 -1.49
N ALA A 138 -9.89 0.52 -0.71
CA ALA A 138 -9.83 1.62 0.26
C ALA A 138 -8.80 1.37 1.38
N SER A 139 -8.52 0.11 1.68
CA SER A 139 -7.51 -0.32 2.65
C SER A 139 -6.15 -0.66 1.99
N TRP A 140 -6.04 -0.64 0.66
CA TRP A 140 -4.77 -0.92 0.00
C TRP A 140 -3.73 0.17 0.33
N PRO A 141 -2.50 -0.20 0.77
CA PRO A 141 -1.49 0.74 1.23
C PRO A 141 -1.25 1.91 0.29
N LYS A 142 -1.22 1.65 -1.02
CA LYS A 142 -1.06 2.66 -2.06
C LYS A 142 -2.19 3.71 -2.06
N PHE A 143 -3.46 3.27 -1.94
CA PHE A 143 -4.59 4.20 -1.84
C PHE A 143 -4.66 4.87 -0.48
N CYS A 144 -4.28 4.17 0.59
CA CYS A 144 -4.17 4.77 1.92
C CYS A 144 -3.18 5.95 1.91
N LYS A 145 -2.02 5.79 1.25
CA LYS A 145 -1.02 6.86 1.14
C LYS A 145 -1.54 8.04 0.33
N TYR A 146 -2.12 7.82 -0.85
CA TYR A 146 -2.69 8.90 -1.66
C TYR A 146 -3.81 9.66 -0.93
N LYS A 147 -4.72 8.94 -0.25
CA LYS A 147 -5.74 9.57 0.59
C LYS A 147 -5.13 10.38 1.72
N SER A 148 -4.15 9.81 2.42
CA SER A 148 -3.44 10.49 3.49
C SER A 148 -2.84 11.81 3.02
N ASN A 149 -2.08 11.79 1.92
CA ASN A 149 -1.47 12.99 1.35
C ASN A 149 -2.51 14.04 0.95
N PHE A 150 -3.63 13.61 0.35
CA PHE A 150 -4.73 14.47 -0.04
C PHE A 150 -5.37 15.16 1.18
N TYR A 151 -5.79 14.38 2.19
CA TYR A 151 -6.45 14.95 3.37
C TYR A 151 -5.49 15.71 4.28
N GLU A 152 -4.20 15.34 4.31
CA GLU A 152 -3.18 16.10 5.03
C GLU A 152 -3.00 17.49 4.44
N ALA A 153 -2.95 17.62 3.10
CA ALA A 153 -2.92 18.91 2.43
C ALA A 153 -4.14 19.77 2.79
N LEU A 154 -5.34 19.18 2.83
CA LEU A 154 -6.57 19.88 3.21
C LEU A 154 -6.63 20.20 4.69
N ARG A 155 -6.12 19.33 5.58
CA ARG A 155 -6.02 19.61 7.02
C ARG A 155 -5.14 20.81 7.29
N GLY A 156 -4.01 20.92 6.56
CA GLY A 156 -3.11 22.06 6.63
C GLY A 156 -3.68 23.37 6.04
N TYR A 157 -4.86 23.33 5.41
CA TYR A 157 -5.52 24.49 4.81
C TYR A 157 -6.89 24.75 5.44
N PRO A 158 -6.96 25.52 6.54
CA PRO A 158 -8.15 25.69 7.37
C PRO A 158 -9.37 26.29 6.65
N LYS A 159 -9.16 26.92 5.52
CA LYS A 159 -10.21 27.52 4.70
C LYS A 159 -11.23 26.51 4.18
N VAL A 160 -10.80 25.25 3.91
CA VAL A 160 -11.68 24.18 3.44
C VAL A 160 -12.47 23.60 4.62
N THR A 161 -13.79 23.65 4.56
CA THR A 161 -14.71 23.11 5.58
C THR A 161 -15.24 21.73 5.21
N LYS A 162 -15.39 21.45 3.93
CA LYS A 162 -15.81 20.14 3.40
C LYS A 162 -15.44 19.98 1.95
N ILE A 163 -15.42 18.74 1.51
CA ILE A 163 -15.33 18.37 0.10
C ILE A 163 -16.57 17.62 -0.33
N ASN A 164 -16.97 17.81 -1.59
CA ASN A 164 -17.98 17.01 -2.25
C ASN A 164 -17.38 16.43 -3.52
N VAL A 165 -17.61 15.13 -3.75
CA VAL A 165 -17.13 14.42 -4.93
C VAL A 165 -18.33 13.84 -5.66
N ARG A 166 -18.39 14.03 -6.97
CA ARG A 166 -19.47 13.49 -7.80
C ARG A 166 -19.05 13.25 -9.25
N GLU A 167 -19.74 12.36 -9.89
CA GLU A 167 -19.67 12.17 -11.34
C GLU A 167 -20.72 13.04 -12.04
N LEU A 168 -20.32 13.71 -13.12
CA LEU A 168 -21.19 14.52 -13.94
C LEU A 168 -21.28 13.94 -15.35
N ASN A 169 -22.42 14.17 -16.00
CA ASN A 169 -22.61 13.89 -17.42
C ASN A 169 -22.13 15.05 -18.30
N GLU A 170 -22.30 14.92 -19.62
CA GLU A 170 -21.96 15.94 -20.63
C GLU A 170 -22.58 17.32 -20.33
N ASN A 171 -23.76 17.35 -19.74
CA ASN A 171 -24.53 18.58 -19.41
C ASN A 171 -24.22 19.10 -17.99
N ASN A 172 -23.15 18.64 -17.35
CA ASN A 172 -22.78 19.00 -15.97
C ASN A 172 -23.85 18.64 -14.91
N ARG A 173 -24.73 17.68 -15.21
CA ARG A 173 -25.69 17.13 -14.24
C ARG A 173 -25.10 15.92 -13.55
N SER A 174 -25.38 15.75 -12.27
CA SER A 174 -24.90 14.58 -11.51
C SER A 174 -25.50 13.29 -12.09
N ARG A 175 -24.64 12.29 -12.32
CA ARG A 175 -25.05 10.92 -12.69
C ARG A 175 -25.33 10.06 -11.48
N SER A 176 -24.59 10.30 -10.40
CA SER A 176 -24.69 9.56 -9.14
C SER A 176 -24.89 10.54 -7.98
N GLY A 177 -25.19 10.04 -6.81
CA GLY A 177 -25.23 10.85 -5.60
C GLY A 177 -23.88 11.55 -5.36
N SER A 178 -23.92 12.70 -4.69
CA SER A 178 -22.72 13.38 -4.20
C SER A 178 -22.25 12.72 -2.91
N LEU A 179 -20.96 12.42 -2.82
CA LEU A 179 -20.32 11.96 -1.58
C LEU A 179 -19.64 13.15 -0.91
N GLU A 180 -19.88 13.32 0.38
CA GLU A 180 -19.38 14.44 1.17
C GLU A 180 -18.45 13.94 2.28
N VAL A 181 -17.36 14.68 2.52
CA VAL A 181 -16.49 14.51 3.69
C VAL A 181 -16.29 15.87 4.33
N LYS A 182 -16.64 15.98 5.61
CA LYS A 182 -16.49 17.20 6.41
C LYS A 182 -15.09 17.28 7.01
N ARG A 183 -14.64 18.50 7.30
CA ARG A 183 -13.31 18.77 7.87
C ARG A 183 -13.05 17.99 9.16
N GLU A 184 -14.05 17.84 10.01
CA GLU A 184 -13.93 17.10 11.28
C GLU A 184 -13.58 15.61 11.07
N GLN A 185 -13.79 15.11 9.86
CA GLN A 185 -13.52 13.72 9.49
C GLN A 185 -12.15 13.52 8.84
N PHE A 186 -11.43 14.60 8.43
CA PHE A 186 -10.19 14.47 7.66
C PHE A 186 -9.12 13.63 8.36
N ASP A 187 -9.02 13.71 9.68
CA ASP A 187 -8.05 12.95 10.47
C ASP A 187 -8.24 11.42 10.38
N TYR A 188 -9.44 10.94 10.05
CA TYR A 188 -9.70 9.51 9.83
C TYR A 188 -9.11 8.97 8.53
N PHE A 189 -8.68 9.85 7.63
CA PHE A 189 -8.10 9.50 6.33
C PHE A 189 -6.58 9.60 6.32
N ILE A 190 -5.98 10.22 7.35
CA ILE A 190 -4.54 10.52 7.43
C ILE A 190 -3.83 9.39 8.17
N LEU A 191 -2.83 8.80 7.54
CA LEU A 191 -1.97 7.80 8.17
C LEU A 191 -1.15 8.47 9.29
N ARG A 192 -1.02 7.79 10.43
CA ARG A 192 -0.20 8.26 11.54
C ARG A 192 1.29 8.04 11.31
N SER A 193 1.62 7.01 10.57
CA SER A 193 2.98 6.63 10.17
C SER A 193 2.93 5.98 8.80
N ASP A 194 4.02 6.09 8.05
CA ASP A 194 4.23 5.36 6.81
C ASP A 194 4.79 3.96 7.06
N ASP A 195 5.09 3.59 8.31
CA ASP A 195 5.61 2.28 8.65
C ASP A 195 4.57 1.19 8.41
N LEU A 196 5.02 0.10 7.83
CA LEU A 196 4.23 -1.10 7.61
C LEU A 196 4.64 -2.20 8.59
N PRO A 197 3.75 -3.17 8.87
CA PRO A 197 4.11 -4.34 9.65
C PRO A 197 5.38 -5.01 9.13
N THR A 198 6.28 -5.38 10.04
CA THR A 198 7.51 -6.09 9.73
C THR A 198 7.19 -7.49 9.20
N ILE A 199 7.76 -7.86 8.06
CA ILE A 199 7.66 -9.24 7.55
C ILE A 199 8.74 -10.09 8.21
N LYS A 200 8.34 -11.29 8.61
CA LYS A 200 9.26 -12.31 9.13
C LYS A 200 9.41 -13.45 8.12
N ASP A 201 10.59 -13.56 7.52
CA ASP A 201 10.94 -14.70 6.68
C ASP A 201 11.68 -15.75 7.50
N ASN A 202 10.99 -16.84 7.82
CA ASN A 202 11.54 -17.97 8.59
C ASN A 202 12.39 -18.93 7.75
N LYS A 203 12.52 -18.67 6.44
CA LYS A 203 13.23 -19.53 5.48
C LYS A 203 14.22 -18.72 4.64
N ALA A 204 14.68 -17.59 5.15
CA ALA A 204 15.65 -16.76 4.45
C ALA A 204 16.98 -17.47 4.35
N THR A 205 17.59 -17.38 3.17
CA THR A 205 18.98 -17.77 2.95
C THR A 205 19.77 -16.55 2.53
N ILE A 206 20.91 -16.31 3.15
CA ILE A 206 21.80 -15.20 2.84
C ILE A 206 23.20 -15.72 2.60
N GLU A 207 23.73 -15.49 1.40
CA GLU A 207 25.14 -15.68 1.10
C GLU A 207 25.93 -14.49 1.65
N ILE A 208 26.92 -14.74 2.51
CA ILE A 208 27.68 -13.69 3.17
C ILE A 208 28.75 -13.13 2.26
N ILE A 209 28.66 -11.85 1.91
CA ILE A 209 29.70 -11.14 1.16
C ILE A 209 30.73 -10.52 2.10
N SER A 210 30.25 -9.84 3.15
CA SER A 210 31.10 -9.13 4.08
C SER A 210 30.54 -9.23 5.51
N PRO A 211 31.12 -10.07 6.37
CA PRO A 211 30.77 -10.12 7.78
C PRO A 211 31.40 -8.94 8.53
N VAL A 212 30.80 -8.56 9.66
CA VAL A 212 31.40 -7.62 10.61
C VAL A 212 32.03 -8.38 11.76
N LEU A 213 33.34 -8.43 11.80
CA LEU A 213 34.12 -9.15 12.83
C LEU A 213 34.39 -8.33 14.09
N LYS A 214 33.56 -7.35 14.36
CA LYS A 214 33.65 -6.49 15.54
C LYS A 214 32.27 -6.36 16.17
N ASP A 215 32.20 -6.39 17.48
CA ASP A 215 30.93 -6.07 18.16
C ASP A 215 30.59 -4.59 17.94
N SER A 216 29.69 -4.35 17.02
CA SER A 216 29.36 -3.00 16.57
C SER A 216 27.97 -2.97 15.91
N ARG A 217 27.44 -1.76 15.72
CA ARG A 217 26.19 -1.50 15.00
C ARG A 217 26.38 -1.47 13.49
N TYR A 218 27.48 -1.97 12.96
CA TYR A 218 27.72 -2.02 11.52
C TYR A 218 26.86 -3.09 10.85
N ARG A 219 26.49 -2.84 9.63
CA ARG A 219 25.71 -3.77 8.82
C ARG A 219 26.61 -4.77 8.14
N TRP A 220 26.18 -6.01 8.12
CA TRP A 220 26.74 -7.06 7.29
C TRP A 220 26.25 -6.90 5.87
N LYS A 221 26.97 -7.44 4.90
CA LYS A 221 26.55 -7.45 3.50
C LYS A 221 26.40 -8.87 3.01
N GLY A 222 25.31 -9.14 2.28
CA GLY A 222 25.06 -10.47 1.72
C GLY A 222 24.08 -10.42 0.56
N ILE A 223 23.91 -11.57 -0.11
CA ILE A 223 22.94 -11.78 -1.18
C ILE A 223 21.75 -12.54 -0.61
N TYR A 224 20.57 -11.93 -0.69
CA TYR A 224 19.32 -12.53 -0.24
C TYR A 224 18.71 -13.37 -1.36
N ASN A 225 18.49 -14.67 -1.11
CA ASN A 225 18.13 -15.68 -2.12
C ASN A 225 16.78 -15.42 -2.81
N LYS A 226 15.84 -14.75 -2.16
CA LYS A 226 14.54 -14.41 -2.74
C LYS A 226 14.63 -13.17 -3.64
N GLY A 227 15.33 -13.28 -4.74
CA GLY A 227 15.50 -12.21 -5.71
C GLY A 227 16.96 -11.98 -6.11
N GLY A 228 17.93 -12.61 -5.42
CA GLY A 228 19.35 -12.41 -5.69
C GLY A 228 19.85 -10.99 -5.40
N GLU A 229 19.11 -10.24 -4.58
CA GLU A 229 19.44 -8.86 -4.24
C GLU A 229 20.56 -8.81 -3.19
N THR A 230 21.49 -7.88 -3.39
CA THR A 230 22.47 -7.55 -2.36
C THR A 230 21.80 -6.70 -1.30
N ILE A 231 21.85 -7.18 -0.05
CA ILE A 231 21.27 -6.47 1.11
C ILE A 231 22.33 -6.14 2.14
N ASP A 232 22.13 -5.02 2.82
CA ASP A 232 22.82 -4.68 4.05
C ASP A 232 21.91 -5.02 5.23
N PHE A 233 22.37 -5.86 6.16
CA PHE A 233 21.56 -6.35 7.26
C PHE A 233 22.25 -6.28 8.61
N TYR A 234 21.44 -6.20 9.66
CA TYR A 234 21.93 -6.30 11.04
C TYR A 234 21.93 -7.75 11.48
N MET A 235 23.05 -8.19 12.06
CA MET A 235 23.13 -9.49 12.72
C MET A 235 22.77 -9.29 14.20
N CYS A 236 21.57 -9.72 14.60
CA CYS A 236 21.07 -9.63 15.97
C CYS A 236 20.99 -10.97 16.69
N ASP A 237 21.50 -12.06 16.09
CA ASP A 237 21.68 -13.34 16.76
C ASP A 237 22.95 -13.30 17.64
N GLU A 238 22.75 -13.01 18.91
CA GLU A 238 23.86 -12.90 19.88
C GLU A 238 24.59 -14.23 20.12
N ASP A 239 23.86 -15.36 20.07
CA ASP A 239 24.48 -16.69 20.18
C ASP A 239 25.40 -16.95 18.98
N PHE A 240 24.97 -16.53 17.76
CA PHE A 240 25.80 -16.66 16.57
C PHE A 240 27.03 -15.77 16.61
N LYS A 241 26.86 -14.50 17.01
CA LYS A 241 27.98 -13.57 17.18
C LYS A 241 29.01 -14.12 18.20
N LYS A 242 28.54 -14.66 19.30
CA LYS A 242 29.41 -15.25 20.31
C LYS A 242 30.20 -16.44 19.76
N GLN A 243 29.55 -17.34 19.03
CA GLN A 243 30.22 -18.46 18.36
C GLN A 243 31.28 -18.00 17.35
N MET A 244 31.01 -16.90 16.63
CA MET A 244 31.95 -16.28 15.70
C MET A 244 33.17 -15.69 16.43
N PHE A 245 32.97 -14.94 17.54
CA PHE A 245 34.07 -14.36 18.29
C PHE A 245 34.89 -15.42 19.04
N ASP A 246 34.28 -16.53 19.43
CA ASP A 246 34.97 -17.67 20.04
C ASP A 246 35.76 -18.51 19.01
N GLU A 247 35.91 -18.02 17.76
CA GLU A 247 36.59 -18.68 16.62
C GLU A 247 35.99 -20.04 16.25
N LYS A 248 34.75 -20.33 16.67
CA LYS A 248 34.05 -21.58 16.33
C LYS A 248 33.45 -21.57 14.90
N ILE A 249 33.40 -20.39 14.29
CA ILE A 249 32.85 -20.18 12.93
C ILE A 249 33.87 -19.38 12.12
N SER A 250 34.35 -19.97 11.03
CA SER A 250 35.22 -19.31 10.06
C SER A 250 34.37 -18.85 8.87
N PHE A 251 34.61 -17.65 8.38
CA PHE A 251 33.97 -17.14 7.17
C PHE A 251 34.86 -17.42 5.96
N THR A 252 34.27 -18.08 4.98
CA THR A 252 34.90 -18.37 3.72
C THR A 252 34.01 -17.91 2.56
N SER A 253 34.59 -17.65 1.40
CA SER A 253 33.83 -17.23 0.22
C SER A 253 32.78 -18.28 -0.14
N GLY A 254 31.54 -17.84 -0.42
CA GLY A 254 30.39 -18.73 -0.71
C GLY A 254 29.69 -19.29 0.53
N MET A 255 30.05 -18.85 1.73
CA MET A 255 29.34 -19.25 2.93
C MET A 255 27.91 -18.66 2.95
N CYS A 256 26.92 -19.52 3.16
CA CYS A 256 25.52 -19.15 3.30
C CYS A 256 25.04 -19.41 4.73
N ILE A 257 24.09 -18.60 5.17
CA ILE A 257 23.31 -18.82 6.39
C ILE A 257 21.84 -19.01 6.04
N ASP A 258 21.19 -20.02 6.61
CA ASP A 258 19.74 -20.08 6.67
C ASP A 258 19.30 -19.45 8.00
N CYS A 259 18.39 -18.50 7.93
CA CYS A 259 18.08 -17.68 9.07
C CYS A 259 16.61 -17.23 9.12
N VAL A 260 16.22 -16.70 10.26
CA VAL A 260 15.03 -15.91 10.43
C VAL A 260 15.39 -14.47 10.12
N LEU A 261 14.79 -13.90 9.08
CA LEU A 261 15.01 -12.54 8.62
C LEU A 261 13.77 -11.68 8.88
N GLU A 262 13.93 -10.62 9.65
CA GLU A 262 12.91 -9.60 9.82
C GLU A 262 13.18 -8.44 8.85
N ILE A 263 12.15 -8.06 8.10
CA ILE A 263 12.21 -7.02 7.07
C ILE A 263 11.30 -5.88 7.50
N ALA A 264 11.87 -4.78 7.95
CA ALA A 264 11.11 -3.57 8.23
C ALA A 264 10.78 -2.85 6.92
N ARG A 265 9.54 -2.38 6.81
CA ARG A 265 8.99 -1.81 5.59
C ARG A 265 8.30 -0.49 5.87
N LYS A 266 8.26 0.37 4.87
CA LYS A 266 7.44 1.59 4.89
C LYS A 266 6.82 1.87 3.54
N LEU A 267 5.85 2.78 3.51
CA LEU A 267 5.32 3.36 2.29
C LEU A 267 6.24 4.50 1.81
N SER A 268 6.53 4.50 0.51
CA SER A 268 7.13 5.65 -0.17
C SER A 268 6.11 6.76 -0.36
N GLU A 269 6.57 7.94 -0.81
CA GLU A 269 5.67 9.04 -1.21
C GLU A 269 4.69 8.66 -2.33
N LEU A 270 5.03 7.66 -3.14
CA LEU A 270 4.18 7.13 -4.21
C LEU A 270 3.29 5.98 -3.75
N GLY A 271 3.26 5.68 -2.44
CA GLY A 271 2.47 4.59 -1.88
C GLY A 271 3.01 3.19 -2.21
N GLU A 272 4.27 3.09 -2.61
CA GLU A 272 4.93 1.81 -2.85
C GLU A 272 5.58 1.29 -1.58
N THR A 273 5.54 -0.02 -1.38
CA THR A 273 6.21 -0.66 -0.24
C THR A 273 7.71 -0.74 -0.50
N ILE A 274 8.50 -0.15 0.39
CA ILE A 274 9.96 -0.22 0.34
C ILE A 274 10.51 -0.87 1.61
N ASN A 275 11.48 -1.77 1.43
CA ASN A 275 12.21 -2.37 2.52
C ASN A 275 13.24 -1.37 3.03
N ILE A 276 13.22 -1.06 4.32
CA ILE A 276 14.11 -0.05 4.95
C ILE A 276 15.24 -0.67 5.75
N SER A 277 15.03 -1.85 6.31
CA SER A 277 16.09 -2.58 7.00
C SER A 277 15.83 -4.07 7.03
N TYR A 278 16.90 -4.81 7.11
CA TYR A 278 16.94 -6.25 7.24
C TYR A 278 17.64 -6.61 8.54
N THR A 279 17.06 -7.53 9.32
CA THR A 279 17.61 -7.95 10.61
C THR A 279 17.56 -9.47 10.71
N VAL A 280 18.72 -10.10 10.83
CA VAL A 280 18.82 -11.53 11.13
C VAL A 280 18.68 -11.71 12.63
N THR A 281 17.60 -12.36 13.07
CA THR A 281 17.30 -12.59 14.49
C THR A 281 17.73 -13.96 14.98
N THR A 282 17.81 -14.94 14.07
CA THR A 282 18.25 -16.31 14.42
C THR A 282 18.93 -16.95 13.22
N VAL A 283 20.15 -17.39 13.36
CA VAL A 283 20.83 -18.22 12.35
C VAL A 283 20.50 -19.68 12.63
N ILE A 284 19.75 -20.29 11.71
CA ILE A 284 19.30 -21.69 11.85
C ILE A 284 20.42 -22.66 11.56
N ARG A 285 21.12 -22.43 10.44
CA ARG A 285 22.24 -23.24 9.97
C ARG A 285 23.23 -22.43 9.15
N THR A 286 24.46 -22.91 9.10
CA THR A 286 25.49 -22.42 8.19
C THR A 286 25.75 -23.48 7.13
N ARG A 287 25.98 -23.03 5.91
CA ARG A 287 26.31 -23.89 4.75
C ARG A 287 27.57 -23.38 4.08
N PHE A 288 28.49 -24.28 3.84
CA PHE A 288 29.68 -24.03 3.06
C PHE A 288 30.04 -25.27 2.25
N ASP A 289 30.12 -25.16 0.93
CA ASP A 289 30.27 -26.27 -0.01
C ASP A 289 29.20 -27.37 0.27
N LYS A 290 29.62 -28.56 0.66
CA LYS A 290 28.74 -29.69 1.03
C LYS A 290 28.52 -29.80 2.54
N LEU A 291 29.17 -28.96 3.32
CA LEU A 291 29.05 -28.97 4.78
C LEU A 291 27.87 -28.10 5.25
N GLU A 292 26.97 -28.72 5.99
CA GLU A 292 25.82 -28.04 6.61
C GLU A 292 25.87 -28.28 8.12
N ILE A 293 25.87 -27.19 8.89
CA ILE A 293 25.92 -27.25 10.34
C ILE A 293 24.72 -26.51 10.93
N VAL A 294 23.86 -27.23 11.64
CA VAL A 294 22.72 -26.63 12.38
C VAL A 294 23.24 -26.05 13.68
N THR A 295 22.97 -24.77 13.89
CA THR A 295 23.39 -24.06 15.10
C THR A 295 22.58 -24.50 16.33
N PRO A 296 23.09 -24.32 17.57
CA PRO A 296 22.32 -24.63 18.78
C PRO A 296 20.99 -23.88 18.87
N GLN A 297 20.99 -22.57 18.53
CA GLN A 297 19.79 -21.74 18.48
C GLN A 297 18.84 -22.15 17.35
N GLY A 298 19.39 -22.60 16.22
CA GLY A 298 18.62 -23.15 15.10
C GLY A 298 17.89 -24.45 15.49
N LYS A 299 18.53 -25.34 16.25
CA LYS A 299 17.87 -26.54 16.77
C LYS A 299 16.70 -26.18 17.70
N ARG A 300 16.86 -25.17 18.56
CA ARG A 300 15.79 -24.68 19.45
C ARG A 300 14.64 -24.11 18.63
N HIS A 301 14.93 -23.29 17.63
CA HIS A 301 13.96 -22.68 16.74
C HIS A 301 13.14 -23.74 15.96
N LEU A 302 13.80 -24.73 15.37
CA LEU A 302 13.14 -25.80 14.61
C LEU A 302 12.19 -26.63 15.51
N ARG A 303 12.63 -26.96 16.73
CA ARG A 303 11.75 -27.68 17.70
C ARG A 303 10.52 -26.85 18.06
N LYS A 304 10.64 -25.53 18.21
CA LYS A 304 9.51 -24.63 18.48
C LYS A 304 8.51 -24.63 17.33
N LEU A 305 8.99 -24.52 16.08
CA LEU A 305 8.13 -24.57 14.89
C LEU A 305 7.41 -25.91 14.75
N GLU A 306 8.06 -27.03 15.07
CA GLU A 306 7.44 -28.36 15.07
C GLU A 306 6.33 -28.48 16.13
N ALA A 307 6.56 -27.95 17.33
CA ALA A 307 5.59 -27.92 18.42
C ALA A 307 4.36 -27.08 18.04
N GLU A 308 4.57 -25.88 17.49
CA GLU A 308 3.49 -25.01 16.99
C GLU A 308 2.65 -25.68 15.90
N LYS A 309 3.30 -26.37 14.95
CA LYS A 309 2.58 -27.12 13.91
C LYS A 309 1.75 -28.26 14.47
N LYS A 310 2.26 -29.00 15.48
CA LYS A 310 1.50 -30.06 16.14
C LYS A 310 0.30 -29.52 16.90
N GLN A 311 0.43 -28.36 17.55
CA GLN A 311 -0.67 -27.73 18.28
C GLN A 311 -1.78 -27.27 17.36
N LEU A 312 -1.43 -26.60 16.22
CA LEU A 312 -2.39 -26.21 15.18
C LEU A 312 -3.13 -27.41 14.57
N THR A 313 -2.46 -28.56 14.46
CA THR A 313 -3.10 -29.79 13.93
C THR A 313 -4.07 -30.39 14.95
N LEU A 314 -3.77 -30.31 16.25
CA LEU A 314 -4.66 -30.78 17.31
C LEU A 314 -5.92 -29.89 17.42
N ASP A 315 -5.78 -28.57 17.31
CA ASP A 315 -6.91 -27.63 17.37
C ASP A 315 -7.85 -27.71 16.14
N LEU A 316 -7.37 -28.28 15.02
CA LEU A 316 -8.19 -28.51 13.81
C LEU A 316 -9.00 -29.82 13.83
N PHE A 317 -8.67 -30.73 14.72
CA PHE A 317 -9.32 -32.08 14.84
C PHE A 317 -9.91 -32.37 16.23
N GLY A 318 -9.96 -31.32 17.11
CA GLY A 318 -10.53 -31.39 18.46
C GLY A 318 -11.96 -30.88 18.58
#